data_b46a5844cb17919ed4ec976a68402b09
#
_entry.id   b46a5844cb17919ed4ec976a68402b09
#
_cell.length_a   1.000
_cell.length_b   1.000
_cell.length_c   1.000
_cell.angle_alpha   90.00
_cell.angle_beta   90.00
_cell.angle_gamma   90.00
#
_symmetry.space_group_name_H-M   'P 1'
#
loop_
_entity.id
_entity.type
_entity.pdbx_description
1 polymer ?
#
loop_
_entity_poly.entity_id
_entity_poly.type
_entity_poly.pdbx_seq_one_letter_code
_entity_poly.pdbx_strand_id
1 'polypeptide(L)'
;MRYKLQAVLALVLGLFAAAVLTDGARAASAWPTRPVKFILTLGAGSGSDIGARLFADRLSRKWGQPVIVENRPGGDGLVAINAFVSAHDDHVLLFAPSSSFTAHPFLHDKLPYKPSDLLPIVRVSNTFIVIAVPKELKIDTLADLVERARAEPGKLNWAGVTGALDFIFAGWLKDSGLQITKVPYRNPVDAAKDLGENRVQVYESALAIVQPQLDSGKITLLAITNTQRTPAQPNVPTVQEAGFPALTIDGLVGLFGPPGMPLDLRKRITSDFAAAADATIKDRLALTGQILNIGGPEQFATSIEDQRAKVAKFAETLGIKPMQ
;
A
#
# COMPACT_ATOMS: atom_id res chain seq x y z
N MET A 1 27.77 -70.33 14.25
CA MET A 1 27.63 -69.63 12.96
C MET A 1 26.34 -68.80 12.85
N ARG A 2 25.20 -69.25 13.40
CA ARG A 2 23.89 -68.55 13.36
C ARG A 2 23.85 -67.17 14.06
N TYR A 3 24.50 -67.00 15.21
CA TYR A 3 24.50 -65.75 15.96
C TYR A 3 25.29 -64.58 15.26
N LYS A 4 26.33 -64.91 14.49
CA LYS A 4 27.08 -63.88 13.76
C LYS A 4 26.28 -63.35 12.56
N LEU A 5 25.44 -64.15 11.95
CA LEU A 5 24.59 -63.76 10.84
C LEU A 5 23.43 -62.85 11.28
N GLN A 6 22.85 -63.14 12.46
CA GLN A 6 21.81 -62.32 13.06
C GLN A 6 22.29 -60.96 13.52
N ALA A 7 23.51 -60.86 14.04
CA ALA A 7 24.12 -59.59 14.43
C ALA A 7 24.44 -58.69 13.23
N VAL A 8 24.90 -59.28 12.11
CA VAL A 8 25.14 -58.52 10.85
C VAL A 8 23.83 -58.06 10.23
N LEU A 9 22.77 -58.87 10.27
CA LEU A 9 21.47 -58.49 9.73
C LEU A 9 20.84 -57.34 10.56
N ALA A 10 20.95 -57.38 11.88
CA ALA A 10 20.49 -56.30 12.76
C ALA A 10 21.26 -54.97 12.57
N LEU A 11 22.58 -55.06 12.31
CA LEU A 11 23.41 -53.90 12.04
C LEU A 11 23.06 -53.25 10.69
N VAL A 12 22.80 -54.05 9.64
CA VAL A 12 22.40 -53.59 8.30
C VAL A 12 20.98 -52.97 8.33
N LEU A 13 20.03 -53.58 9.08
CA LEU A 13 18.72 -52.98 9.27
C LEU A 13 18.75 -51.68 10.07
N GLY A 14 19.62 -51.59 11.09
CA GLY A 14 19.82 -50.35 11.87
C GLY A 14 20.42 -49.19 11.04
N LEU A 15 21.37 -49.50 10.15
CA LEU A 15 21.95 -48.53 9.22
C LEU A 15 20.94 -48.09 8.15
N PHE A 16 20.07 -48.96 7.67
CA PHE A 16 19.02 -48.59 6.72
C PHE A 16 17.91 -47.73 7.37
N ALA A 17 17.54 -48.03 8.62
CA ALA A 17 16.57 -47.23 9.37
C ALA A 17 17.12 -45.81 9.70
N ALA A 18 18.42 -45.66 9.96
CA ALA A 18 19.07 -44.39 10.20
C ALA A 18 19.15 -43.54 8.91
N ALA A 19 19.30 -44.16 7.73
CA ALA A 19 19.34 -43.46 6.45
C ALA A 19 17.96 -42.90 6.00
N VAL A 20 16.86 -43.53 6.45
CA VAL A 20 15.48 -43.09 6.11
C VAL A 20 14.99 -41.95 7.01
N LEU A 21 15.63 -41.72 8.17
CA LEU A 21 15.26 -40.63 9.08
C LEU A 21 15.93 -39.29 8.77
N THR A 22 16.84 -39.24 7.79
CA THR A 22 17.53 -37.98 7.41
C THR A 22 16.86 -37.22 6.25
N ASP A 23 15.84 -37.77 5.61
CA ASP A 23 15.11 -37.08 4.52
C ASP A 23 14.00 -36.12 5.02
N GLY A 24 13.82 -35.94 6.32
CA GLY A 24 12.78 -35.10 6.91
C GLY A 24 13.17 -33.65 7.18
N ALA A 25 14.44 -33.30 7.14
CA ALA A 25 14.88 -31.91 7.17
C ALA A 25 14.86 -31.36 5.74
N ARG A 26 13.65 -31.06 5.22
CA ARG A 26 13.48 -30.25 4.03
C ARG A 26 14.22 -28.95 4.33
N ALA A 27 15.45 -28.87 3.86
CA ALA A 27 16.25 -27.66 3.93
C ALA A 27 15.33 -26.53 3.47
N ALA A 28 15.06 -25.56 4.35
CA ALA A 28 14.32 -24.36 3.97
C ALA A 28 15.00 -23.87 2.69
N SER A 29 14.29 -23.96 1.57
CA SER A 29 14.85 -23.70 0.25
C SER A 29 15.64 -22.42 0.31
N ALA A 30 16.89 -22.44 -0.15
CA ALA A 30 17.81 -21.31 -0.10
C ALA A 30 17.31 -20.20 -1.04
N TRP A 31 16.18 -19.59 -0.67
CA TRP A 31 15.65 -18.43 -1.37
C TRP A 31 16.27 -17.16 -0.77
N PRO A 32 16.67 -16.18 -1.58
CA PRO A 32 16.70 -16.22 -3.05
C PRO A 32 17.96 -16.94 -3.57
N THR A 33 17.80 -17.67 -4.67
CA THR A 33 18.92 -18.35 -5.36
C THR A 33 19.50 -17.55 -6.52
N ARG A 34 18.87 -16.43 -6.87
CA ARG A 34 19.19 -15.55 -7.99
C ARG A 34 18.62 -14.13 -7.72
N PRO A 35 18.92 -13.14 -8.56
CA PRO A 35 18.42 -11.78 -8.36
C PRO A 35 16.91 -11.72 -8.17
N VAL A 36 16.48 -10.92 -7.18
CA VAL A 36 15.07 -10.64 -6.89
C VAL A 36 14.68 -9.33 -7.57
N LYS A 37 13.50 -9.28 -8.16
CA LYS A 37 12.98 -8.08 -8.81
C LYS A 37 11.78 -7.56 -8.04
N PHE A 38 11.79 -6.26 -7.70
CA PHE A 38 10.64 -5.53 -7.21
C PHE A 38 10.02 -4.74 -8.37
N ILE A 39 8.83 -5.14 -8.84
CA ILE A 39 8.06 -4.39 -9.83
C ILE A 39 7.20 -3.38 -9.09
N LEU A 40 7.26 -2.10 -9.50
CA LEU A 40 6.53 -1.01 -8.88
C LEU A 40 5.42 -0.48 -9.78
N THR A 41 4.25 -0.21 -9.19
CA THR A 41 3.10 0.41 -9.88
C THR A 41 3.27 1.91 -10.08
N LEU A 42 4.17 2.55 -9.34
CA LEU A 42 4.41 4.00 -9.36
C LEU A 42 5.74 4.33 -10.03
N GLY A 43 5.83 5.56 -10.55
CA GLY A 43 7.03 6.07 -11.21
C GLY A 43 8.20 6.29 -10.26
N ALA A 44 9.40 6.42 -10.84
CA ALA A 44 10.62 6.76 -10.12
C ALA A 44 10.47 8.10 -9.37
N GLY A 45 11.05 8.17 -8.17
CA GLY A 45 10.94 9.33 -7.27
C GLY A 45 9.66 9.39 -6.44
N SER A 46 8.70 8.47 -6.65
CA SER A 46 7.56 8.33 -5.74
C SER A 46 8.00 7.82 -4.37
N GLY A 47 7.20 8.08 -3.34
CA GLY A 47 7.49 7.56 -1.99
C GLY A 47 7.66 6.04 -1.96
N SER A 48 6.85 5.29 -2.73
CA SER A 48 7.00 3.83 -2.87
C SER A 48 8.31 3.44 -3.54
N ASP A 49 8.77 4.19 -4.57
CA ASP A 49 10.04 3.94 -5.25
C ASP A 49 11.23 4.18 -4.31
N ILE A 50 11.20 5.28 -3.57
CA ILE A 50 12.24 5.59 -2.58
C ILE A 50 12.28 4.49 -1.51
N GLY A 51 11.14 4.11 -0.96
CA GLY A 51 11.05 3.02 0.02
C GLY A 51 11.56 1.70 -0.53
N ALA A 52 11.14 1.30 -1.72
CA ALA A 52 11.58 0.07 -2.38
C ALA A 52 13.10 0.03 -2.58
N ARG A 53 13.73 1.14 -3.01
CA ARG A 53 15.19 1.21 -3.22
C ARG A 53 15.97 1.17 -1.91
N LEU A 54 15.47 1.82 -0.85
CA LEU A 54 16.09 1.76 0.47
C LEU A 54 16.11 0.32 1.02
N PHE A 55 14.98 -0.40 0.91
CA PHE A 55 14.93 -1.80 1.30
C PHE A 55 15.73 -2.70 0.36
N ALA A 56 15.66 -2.48 -0.96
CA ALA A 56 16.42 -3.26 -1.94
C ALA A 56 17.94 -3.24 -1.65
N ASP A 57 18.50 -2.09 -1.31
CA ASP A 57 19.91 -1.95 -0.94
C ASP A 57 20.27 -2.79 0.31
N ARG A 58 19.44 -2.75 1.37
CA ARG A 58 19.66 -3.52 2.59
C ARG A 58 19.50 -5.02 2.37
N LEU A 59 18.43 -5.39 1.64
CA LEU A 59 18.10 -6.79 1.39
C LEU A 59 19.08 -7.45 0.42
N SER A 60 19.62 -6.71 -0.56
CA SER A 60 20.68 -7.23 -1.43
C SER A 60 21.89 -7.71 -0.63
N ARG A 61 22.30 -6.93 0.37
CA ARG A 61 23.40 -7.32 1.27
C ARG A 61 23.05 -8.50 2.15
N LYS A 62 21.82 -8.53 2.67
CA LYS A 62 21.35 -9.60 3.56
C LYS A 62 21.17 -10.93 2.83
N TRP A 63 20.62 -10.89 1.63
CA TRP A 63 20.30 -12.08 0.84
C TRP A 63 21.48 -12.60 -0.03
N GLY A 64 22.54 -11.80 -0.17
CA GLY A 64 23.67 -12.14 -1.06
C GLY A 64 23.27 -12.20 -2.54
N GLN A 65 22.12 -11.67 -2.90
CA GLN A 65 21.59 -11.60 -4.27
C GLN A 65 21.15 -10.18 -4.56
N PRO A 66 21.34 -9.66 -5.79
CA PRO A 66 20.85 -8.35 -6.17
C PRO A 66 19.33 -8.24 -6.03
N VAL A 67 18.85 -7.13 -5.47
CA VAL A 67 17.42 -6.76 -5.49
C VAL A 67 17.25 -5.57 -6.44
N ILE A 68 16.56 -5.80 -7.55
CA ILE A 68 16.43 -4.87 -8.66
C ILE A 68 15.06 -4.21 -8.60
N VAL A 69 15.02 -2.88 -8.58
CA VAL A 69 13.77 -2.10 -8.58
C VAL A 69 13.45 -1.68 -10.01
N GLU A 70 12.27 -2.07 -10.49
CA GLU A 70 11.76 -1.79 -11.83
C GLU A 70 10.42 -1.05 -11.77
N ASN A 71 10.38 0.20 -12.20
CA ASN A 71 9.16 0.99 -12.24
C ASN A 71 8.39 0.72 -13.55
N ARG A 72 7.10 0.35 -13.43
CA ARG A 72 6.17 0.13 -14.56
C ARG A 72 4.85 0.88 -14.31
N PRO A 73 4.86 2.22 -14.30
CA PRO A 73 3.66 3.00 -14.06
C PRO A 73 2.69 2.92 -15.24
N GLY A 74 1.41 3.21 -14.98
CA GLY A 74 0.35 3.33 -15.98
C GLY A 74 -0.83 2.41 -15.75
N GLY A 75 -1.99 2.81 -16.32
CA GLY A 75 -3.26 2.07 -16.22
C GLY A 75 -3.67 1.81 -14.76
N ASP A 76 -3.58 2.79 -13.89
CA ASP A 76 -3.87 2.67 -12.45
C ASP A 76 -3.07 1.56 -11.73
N GLY A 77 -1.86 1.23 -12.27
CA GLY A 77 -1.01 0.16 -11.78
C GLY A 77 -1.18 -1.17 -12.51
N LEU A 78 -2.13 -1.31 -13.43
CA LEU A 78 -2.39 -2.55 -14.17
C LEU A 78 -1.19 -3.00 -14.99
N VAL A 79 -0.39 -2.07 -15.54
CA VAL A 79 0.83 -2.41 -16.31
C VAL A 79 1.82 -3.21 -15.44
N ALA A 80 2.07 -2.74 -14.23
CA ALA A 80 2.97 -3.41 -13.28
C ALA A 80 2.37 -4.73 -12.77
N ILE A 81 1.09 -4.73 -12.40
CA ILE A 81 0.40 -5.92 -11.87
C ILE A 81 0.37 -7.03 -12.93
N ASN A 82 0.04 -6.70 -14.20
CA ASN A 82 0.05 -7.66 -15.28
C ASN A 82 1.45 -8.25 -15.53
N ALA A 83 2.48 -7.41 -15.51
CA ALA A 83 3.86 -7.87 -15.64
C ALA A 83 4.30 -8.79 -14.50
N PHE A 84 3.87 -8.49 -13.27
CA PHE A 84 4.12 -9.32 -12.10
C PHE A 84 3.41 -10.67 -12.20
N VAL A 85 2.09 -10.67 -12.48
CA VAL A 85 1.30 -11.91 -12.57
C VAL A 85 1.79 -12.80 -13.70
N SER A 86 2.10 -12.21 -14.87
CA SER A 86 2.60 -12.96 -16.04
C SER A 86 4.01 -13.55 -15.86
N ALA A 87 4.77 -13.09 -14.87
CA ALA A 87 6.11 -13.61 -14.62
C ALA A 87 6.10 -15.05 -14.09
N HIS A 88 5.07 -15.46 -13.36
CA HIS A 88 4.96 -16.79 -12.71
C HIS A 88 6.23 -17.21 -11.96
N ASP A 89 6.85 -16.28 -11.21
CA ASP A 89 8.19 -16.38 -10.68
C ASP A 89 8.25 -15.85 -9.24
N ASP A 90 8.71 -16.66 -8.30
CA ASP A 90 8.82 -16.30 -6.89
C ASP A 90 9.96 -15.32 -6.55
N HIS A 91 10.83 -15.00 -7.52
CA HIS A 91 11.85 -13.94 -7.42
C HIS A 91 11.39 -12.62 -8.04
N VAL A 92 10.18 -12.58 -8.60
CA VAL A 92 9.52 -11.36 -9.06
C VAL A 92 8.43 -11.02 -8.08
N LEU A 93 8.54 -9.89 -7.42
CA LEU A 93 7.63 -9.45 -6.37
C LEU A 93 7.03 -8.09 -6.76
N LEU A 94 5.77 -7.84 -6.39
CA LEU A 94 5.11 -6.57 -6.64
C LEU A 94 5.25 -5.67 -5.39
N PHE A 95 5.79 -4.47 -5.55
CA PHE A 95 5.84 -3.45 -4.50
C PHE A 95 4.86 -2.33 -4.84
N ALA A 96 3.75 -2.24 -4.12
CA ALA A 96 2.64 -1.36 -4.51
C ALA A 96 1.85 -0.83 -3.31
N PRO A 97 1.20 0.35 -3.46
CA PRO A 97 0.12 0.77 -2.58
C PRO A 97 -1.13 -0.10 -2.84
N SER A 98 -1.78 -0.57 -1.77
CA SER A 98 -2.99 -1.41 -1.90
C SER A 98 -4.19 -0.64 -2.46
N SER A 99 -4.26 0.67 -2.22
CA SER A 99 -5.36 1.53 -2.69
C SER A 99 -5.57 1.48 -4.20
N SER A 100 -4.52 1.23 -4.99
CA SER A 100 -4.64 1.10 -6.44
C SER A 100 -5.57 -0.05 -6.81
N PHE A 101 -5.30 -1.26 -6.34
CA PHE A 101 -6.00 -2.47 -6.78
C PHE A 101 -7.24 -2.82 -5.94
N THR A 102 -7.43 -2.24 -4.74
CA THR A 102 -8.65 -2.48 -3.95
C THR A 102 -9.91 -1.86 -4.59
N ALA A 103 -9.73 -0.85 -5.45
CA ALA A 103 -10.82 -0.22 -6.21
C ALA A 103 -10.99 -0.78 -7.63
N HIS A 104 -10.03 -1.52 -8.16
CA HIS A 104 -10.08 -2.03 -9.55
C HIS A 104 -11.36 -2.76 -9.92
N PRO A 105 -11.99 -3.59 -9.06
CA PRO A 105 -13.26 -4.25 -9.41
C PRO A 105 -14.41 -3.28 -9.73
N PHE A 106 -14.31 -2.02 -9.33
CA PHE A 106 -15.30 -0.98 -9.54
C PHE A 106 -14.91 0.03 -10.62
N LEU A 107 -13.69 -0.06 -11.16
CA LEU A 107 -13.12 0.89 -12.12
C LEU A 107 -12.91 0.27 -13.50
N HIS A 108 -12.80 -1.05 -13.61
CA HIS A 108 -12.41 -1.73 -14.84
C HIS A 108 -13.35 -2.89 -15.13
N ASP A 109 -13.93 -2.92 -16.34
CA ASP A 109 -14.83 -3.98 -16.82
C ASP A 109 -14.18 -5.36 -16.87
N LYS A 110 -12.84 -5.39 -17.06
CA LYS A 110 -12.08 -6.62 -17.16
C LYS A 110 -10.69 -6.45 -16.54
N LEU A 111 -10.42 -7.26 -15.53
CA LEU A 111 -9.11 -7.27 -14.90
C LEU A 111 -8.24 -8.40 -15.46
N PRO A 112 -6.94 -8.15 -15.76
CA PRO A 112 -6.02 -9.16 -16.23
C PRO A 112 -5.51 -10.08 -15.11
N TYR A 113 -6.01 -9.95 -13.88
CA TYR A 113 -5.60 -10.67 -12.70
C TYR A 113 -6.78 -10.90 -11.74
N LYS A 114 -6.60 -11.82 -10.80
CA LYS A 114 -7.52 -12.04 -9.67
C LYS A 114 -6.89 -11.50 -8.38
N PRO A 115 -7.68 -11.07 -7.39
CA PRO A 115 -7.16 -10.65 -6.09
C PRO A 115 -6.26 -11.71 -5.42
N SER A 116 -6.54 -13.00 -5.64
CA SER A 116 -5.74 -14.13 -5.16
C SER A 116 -4.36 -14.25 -5.80
N ASP A 117 -4.11 -13.54 -6.89
CA ASP A 117 -2.79 -13.52 -7.56
C ASP A 117 -1.78 -12.61 -6.85
N LEU A 118 -2.26 -11.79 -5.89
CA LEU A 118 -1.47 -10.85 -5.13
C LEU A 118 -1.38 -11.31 -3.67
N LEU A 119 -0.47 -12.25 -3.36
CA LEU A 119 -0.32 -12.75 -1.98
C LEU A 119 0.43 -11.74 -1.11
N PRO A 120 -0.16 -11.18 -0.05
CA PRO A 120 0.53 -10.27 0.86
C PRO A 120 1.77 -10.94 1.48
N ILE A 121 2.92 -10.27 1.42
CA ILE A 121 4.16 -10.67 2.08
C ILE A 121 4.39 -9.79 3.31
N VAL A 122 4.53 -8.49 3.10
CA VAL A 122 4.83 -7.54 4.16
C VAL A 122 4.19 -6.19 3.85
N ARG A 123 3.46 -5.63 4.82
CA ARG A 123 3.19 -4.21 4.84
C ARG A 123 4.48 -3.51 5.24
N VAL A 124 4.93 -2.54 4.45
CA VAL A 124 6.20 -1.84 4.66
C VAL A 124 5.98 -0.50 5.34
N SER A 125 5.04 0.26 4.83
CA SER A 125 4.78 1.62 5.31
C SER A 125 3.32 2.02 5.09
N ASN A 126 2.90 3.09 5.77
CA ASN A 126 1.68 3.80 5.47
C ASN A 126 2.03 5.19 4.93
N THR A 127 1.44 5.55 3.79
CA THR A 127 1.48 6.93 3.26
C THR A 127 0.47 7.77 4.05
N PHE A 128 0.86 8.95 4.47
CA PHE A 128 -0.07 9.90 5.06
C PHE A 128 -0.90 10.57 3.97
N ILE A 129 -2.22 10.43 4.11
CA ILE A 129 -3.20 11.07 3.25
C ILE A 129 -3.84 12.21 4.01
N VAL A 130 -3.98 13.35 3.36
CA VAL A 130 -4.51 14.58 3.95
C VAL A 130 -5.69 15.11 3.14
N ILE A 131 -6.57 15.85 3.83
CA ILE A 131 -7.58 16.69 3.21
C ILE A 131 -7.13 18.13 3.38
N ALA A 132 -6.94 18.83 2.26
CA ALA A 132 -6.39 20.17 2.20
C ALA A 132 -7.34 21.11 1.45
N VAL A 133 -7.29 22.41 1.83
CA VAL A 133 -8.05 23.50 1.21
C VAL A 133 -7.14 24.70 0.96
N PRO A 134 -7.46 25.61 0.01
CA PRO A 134 -6.79 26.88 -0.14
C PRO A 134 -6.88 27.73 1.14
N LYS A 135 -5.77 28.33 1.54
CA LYS A 135 -5.67 29.19 2.73
C LYS A 135 -6.64 30.38 2.69
N GLU A 136 -6.88 30.92 1.50
CA GLU A 136 -7.75 32.08 1.30
C GLU A 136 -9.22 31.79 1.56
N LEU A 137 -9.65 30.51 1.56
CA LEU A 137 -11.03 30.16 1.92
C LEU A 137 -11.34 30.38 3.39
N LYS A 138 -10.32 30.52 4.25
CA LYS A 138 -10.46 30.69 5.70
C LYS A 138 -11.28 29.57 6.34
N ILE A 139 -11.02 28.34 5.90
CA ILE A 139 -11.59 27.10 6.44
C ILE A 139 -10.45 26.44 7.22
N ASP A 140 -10.62 26.31 8.54
CA ASP A 140 -9.56 25.83 9.42
C ASP A 140 -9.79 24.39 9.92
N THR A 141 -11.03 23.89 9.85
CA THR A 141 -11.40 22.54 10.27
C THR A 141 -12.22 21.81 9.21
N LEU A 142 -12.28 20.48 9.33
CA LEU A 142 -13.15 19.67 8.46
C LEU A 142 -14.64 19.95 8.71
N ALA A 143 -15.00 20.36 9.93
CA ALA A 143 -16.36 20.79 10.26
C ALA A 143 -16.74 22.09 9.52
N ASP A 144 -15.82 23.08 9.47
CA ASP A 144 -16.06 24.34 8.73
C ASP A 144 -16.23 24.06 7.22
N LEU A 145 -15.48 23.09 6.67
CA LEU A 145 -15.66 22.65 5.27
C LEU A 145 -17.07 22.12 5.05
N VAL A 146 -17.57 21.27 5.96
CA VAL A 146 -18.93 20.71 5.88
C VAL A 146 -19.99 21.82 5.97
N GLU A 147 -19.84 22.77 6.88
CA GLU A 147 -20.75 23.90 7.02
C GLU A 147 -20.76 24.77 5.75
N ARG A 148 -19.58 25.07 5.21
CA ARG A 148 -19.46 25.85 3.96
C ARG A 148 -20.10 25.11 2.78
N ALA A 149 -19.89 23.82 2.65
CA ALA A 149 -20.48 23.02 1.56
C ALA A 149 -22.02 22.91 1.68
N ARG A 150 -22.58 22.94 2.89
CA ARG A 150 -24.03 23.00 3.13
C ARG A 150 -24.62 24.38 2.83
N ALA A 151 -23.90 25.42 3.20
CA ALA A 151 -24.35 26.81 2.96
C ALA A 151 -24.31 27.18 1.46
N GLU A 152 -23.38 26.62 0.70
CA GLU A 152 -23.16 26.92 -0.72
C GLU A 152 -23.10 25.63 -1.57
N PRO A 153 -24.24 24.90 -1.76
CA PRO A 153 -24.24 23.63 -2.48
C PRO A 153 -23.72 23.78 -3.91
N GLY A 154 -22.80 22.93 -4.33
CA GLY A 154 -22.24 22.88 -5.68
C GLY A 154 -21.24 24.00 -6.02
N LYS A 155 -20.90 24.89 -5.06
CA LYS A 155 -19.92 25.98 -5.28
C LYS A 155 -18.47 25.51 -5.11
N LEU A 156 -18.23 24.45 -4.34
CA LEU A 156 -16.90 23.93 -4.13
C LEU A 156 -16.62 22.81 -5.13
N ASN A 157 -15.34 22.72 -5.53
CA ASN A 157 -14.82 21.63 -6.34
C ASN A 157 -13.80 20.82 -5.54
N TRP A 158 -13.71 19.52 -5.79
CA TRP A 158 -12.70 18.69 -5.16
C TRP A 158 -11.91 17.87 -6.17
N ALA A 159 -10.67 17.56 -5.84
CA ALA A 159 -9.84 16.60 -6.51
C ALA A 159 -9.45 15.48 -5.56
N GLY A 160 -9.26 14.27 -6.07
CA GLY A 160 -8.83 13.10 -5.31
C GLY A 160 -7.85 12.25 -6.11
N VAL A 161 -7.21 11.33 -5.44
CA VAL A 161 -6.34 10.33 -6.06
C VAL A 161 -7.18 9.14 -6.47
N THR A 162 -7.12 8.74 -7.75
CA THR A 162 -7.84 7.58 -8.27
C THR A 162 -7.60 6.33 -7.42
N GLY A 163 -8.65 5.57 -7.17
CA GLY A 163 -8.60 4.34 -6.38
C GLY A 163 -9.46 4.41 -5.12
N ALA A 164 -9.06 3.71 -4.06
CA ALA A 164 -9.85 3.59 -2.83
C ALA A 164 -10.20 4.94 -2.18
N LEU A 165 -9.27 5.90 -2.20
CA LEU A 165 -9.47 7.24 -1.62
C LEU A 165 -10.64 7.95 -2.28
N ASP A 166 -10.67 7.94 -3.61
CA ASP A 166 -11.70 8.57 -4.43
C ASP A 166 -13.11 8.03 -4.10
N PHE A 167 -13.24 6.71 -3.96
CA PHE A 167 -14.50 6.07 -3.58
C PHE A 167 -14.97 6.47 -2.18
N ILE A 168 -14.03 6.50 -1.23
CA ILE A 168 -14.35 6.82 0.16
C ILE A 168 -14.78 8.28 0.28
N PHE A 169 -14.06 9.21 -0.34
CA PHE A 169 -14.39 10.63 -0.27
C PHE A 169 -15.70 10.94 -1.01
N ALA A 170 -15.87 10.45 -2.24
CA ALA A 170 -17.10 10.63 -3.02
C ALA A 170 -18.32 10.00 -2.32
N GLY A 171 -18.17 8.78 -1.79
CA GLY A 171 -19.24 8.10 -1.07
C GLY A 171 -19.61 8.83 0.22
N TRP A 172 -18.63 9.32 0.97
CA TRP A 172 -18.86 10.15 2.15
C TRP A 172 -19.59 11.46 1.83
N LEU A 173 -19.23 12.15 0.74
CA LEU A 173 -19.96 13.34 0.29
C LEU A 173 -21.42 13.00 0.03
N LYS A 174 -21.70 11.90 -0.68
CA LYS A 174 -23.06 11.45 -0.97
C LYS A 174 -23.87 11.09 0.29
N ASP A 175 -23.27 10.28 1.20
CA ASP A 175 -23.89 9.89 2.47
C ASP A 175 -24.20 11.09 3.37
N SER A 176 -23.34 12.12 3.33
CA SER A 176 -23.47 13.36 4.11
C SER A 176 -24.39 14.40 3.45
N GLY A 177 -24.91 14.14 2.25
CA GLY A 177 -25.71 15.07 1.46
C GLY A 177 -24.96 16.32 1.01
N LEU A 178 -23.64 16.26 0.89
CA LEU A 178 -22.78 17.37 0.50
C LEU A 178 -22.62 17.43 -1.03
N GLN A 179 -22.78 18.61 -1.59
CA GLN A 179 -22.62 18.85 -3.03
C GLN A 179 -21.31 19.59 -3.28
N ILE A 180 -20.23 18.81 -3.46
CA ILE A 180 -18.92 19.27 -3.90
C ILE A 180 -18.60 18.57 -5.23
N THR A 181 -18.32 19.34 -6.29
CA THR A 181 -18.17 18.79 -7.65
C THR A 181 -16.78 18.22 -7.84
N LYS A 182 -16.67 16.98 -8.36
CA LYS A 182 -15.39 16.37 -8.69
C LYS A 182 -14.77 16.97 -9.95
N VAL A 183 -13.49 17.33 -9.86
CA VAL A 183 -12.64 17.72 -11.00
C VAL A 183 -11.60 16.62 -11.23
N PRO A 184 -11.60 15.92 -12.37
CA PRO A 184 -10.65 14.88 -12.66
C PRO A 184 -9.28 15.43 -13.04
N TYR A 185 -8.22 14.88 -12.43
CA TYR A 185 -6.83 15.19 -12.76
C TYR A 185 -6.08 13.92 -13.18
N ARG A 186 -5.30 14.02 -14.26
CA ARG A 186 -4.39 12.94 -14.68
C ARG A 186 -3.10 12.94 -13.89
N ASN A 187 -2.65 14.13 -13.48
CA ASN A 187 -1.42 14.32 -12.73
C ASN A 187 -1.75 14.93 -11.36
N PRO A 188 -1.46 14.25 -10.26
CA PRO A 188 -1.71 14.74 -8.90
C PRO A 188 -1.01 16.06 -8.57
N VAL A 189 0.15 16.34 -9.19
CA VAL A 189 0.89 17.59 -8.97
C VAL A 189 0.14 18.80 -9.54
N ASP A 190 -0.58 18.63 -10.65
CA ASP A 190 -1.37 19.70 -11.24
C ASP A 190 -2.58 20.04 -10.35
N ALA A 191 -3.23 19.02 -9.76
CA ALA A 191 -4.28 19.24 -8.76
C ALA A 191 -3.75 20.03 -7.54
N ALA A 192 -2.54 19.71 -7.05
CA ALA A 192 -1.93 20.43 -5.94
C ALA A 192 -1.63 21.90 -6.29
N LYS A 193 -1.19 22.21 -7.51
CA LYS A 193 -1.01 23.59 -7.98
C LYS A 193 -2.32 24.35 -8.03
N ASP A 194 -3.35 23.72 -8.62
CA ASP A 194 -4.69 24.32 -8.75
C ASP A 194 -5.36 24.50 -7.37
N LEU A 195 -5.07 23.64 -6.40
CA LEU A 195 -5.44 23.87 -5.00
C LEU A 195 -4.78 25.14 -4.44
N GLY A 196 -3.47 25.30 -4.61
CA GLY A 196 -2.72 26.48 -4.13
C GLY A 196 -3.12 27.78 -4.83
N GLU A 197 -3.80 27.72 -5.98
CA GLU A 197 -4.33 28.83 -6.76
C GLU A 197 -5.87 28.96 -6.65
N ASN A 198 -6.48 28.22 -5.72
CA ASN A 198 -7.94 28.20 -5.47
C ASN A 198 -8.81 27.88 -6.71
N ARG A 199 -8.28 27.15 -7.68
CA ARG A 199 -9.08 26.61 -8.79
C ARG A 199 -9.82 25.35 -8.39
N VAL A 200 -9.29 24.62 -7.39
CA VAL A 200 -9.92 23.51 -6.67
C VAL A 200 -9.95 23.86 -5.21
N GLN A 201 -11.07 23.61 -4.54
CA GLN A 201 -11.27 24.05 -3.15
C GLN A 201 -10.99 22.94 -2.12
N VAL A 202 -11.02 21.69 -2.52
CA VAL A 202 -10.71 20.54 -1.64
C VAL A 202 -9.83 19.56 -2.38
N TYR A 203 -8.76 19.10 -1.74
CA TYR A 203 -7.92 18.05 -2.30
C TYR A 203 -7.60 16.97 -1.28
N GLU A 204 -8.01 15.74 -1.58
CA GLU A 204 -7.60 14.54 -0.84
C GLU A 204 -6.40 13.91 -1.55
N SER A 205 -5.23 13.90 -0.89
CA SER A 205 -3.98 13.47 -1.52
C SER A 205 -2.94 13.01 -0.50
N ALA A 206 -1.88 12.36 -0.99
CA ALA A 206 -0.69 12.12 -0.19
C ALA A 206 -0.05 13.44 0.25
N LEU A 207 0.35 13.53 1.53
CA LEU A 207 0.97 14.74 2.11
C LEU A 207 2.13 15.26 1.26
N ALA A 208 3.01 14.37 0.78
CA ALA A 208 4.16 14.75 -0.03
C ALA A 208 3.80 15.54 -1.32
N ILE A 209 2.62 15.28 -1.89
CA ILE A 209 2.17 15.93 -3.14
C ILE A 209 1.77 17.40 -2.86
N VAL A 210 1.15 17.66 -1.73
CA VAL A 210 0.68 18.99 -1.35
C VAL A 210 1.72 19.78 -0.52
N GLN A 211 2.80 19.14 -0.08
CA GLN A 211 3.82 19.73 0.77
C GLN A 211 4.40 21.05 0.20
N PRO A 212 4.73 21.19 -1.10
CA PRO A 212 5.21 22.47 -1.64
C PRO A 212 4.21 23.61 -1.50
N GLN A 213 2.90 23.33 -1.57
CA GLN A 213 1.86 24.34 -1.39
C GLN A 213 1.66 24.68 0.09
N LEU A 214 1.84 23.71 0.97
CA LEU A 214 1.83 23.92 2.42
C LEU A 214 3.01 24.78 2.86
N ASP A 215 4.22 24.47 2.42
CA ASP A 215 5.45 25.21 2.74
C ASP A 215 5.40 26.66 2.25
N SER A 216 4.74 26.89 1.11
CA SER A 216 4.51 28.24 0.58
C SER A 216 3.36 29.00 1.25
N GLY A 217 2.68 28.37 2.23
CA GLY A 217 1.57 28.98 2.97
C GLY A 217 0.29 29.19 2.18
N LYS A 218 0.14 28.52 1.02
CA LYS A 218 -1.02 28.66 0.13
C LYS A 218 -2.20 27.79 0.52
N ILE A 219 -1.99 26.75 1.32
CA ILE A 219 -3.03 25.79 1.72
C ILE A 219 -3.07 25.59 3.23
N THR A 220 -4.20 25.07 3.71
CA THR A 220 -4.43 24.60 5.08
C THR A 220 -4.75 23.10 5.03
N LEU A 221 -4.13 22.31 5.92
CA LEU A 221 -4.47 20.91 6.12
C LEU A 221 -5.60 20.84 7.16
N LEU A 222 -6.72 20.22 6.80
CA LEU A 222 -7.88 20.10 7.70
C LEU A 222 -7.84 18.83 8.55
N ALA A 223 -7.41 17.72 7.96
CA ALA A 223 -7.32 16.43 8.65
C ALA A 223 -6.41 15.46 7.90
N ILE A 224 -6.00 14.41 8.64
CA ILE A 224 -5.25 13.26 8.15
C ILE A 224 -6.22 12.07 8.15
N THR A 225 -6.32 11.34 7.05
CA THR A 225 -7.25 10.19 6.94
C THR A 225 -6.75 8.94 7.64
N ASN A 226 -5.44 8.86 7.92
CA ASN A 226 -4.84 7.72 8.60
C ASN A 226 -5.34 7.61 10.06
N THR A 227 -5.14 6.42 10.63
CA THR A 227 -5.47 6.11 12.03
C THR A 227 -4.59 6.85 13.05
N GLN A 228 -3.49 7.46 12.61
CA GLN A 228 -2.53 8.20 13.44
C GLN A 228 -2.15 9.53 12.80
N ARG A 229 -1.87 10.53 13.64
CA ARG A 229 -1.28 11.79 13.18
C ARG A 229 0.11 11.57 12.58
N THR A 230 0.48 12.39 11.61
CA THR A 230 1.84 12.38 11.07
C THR A 230 2.79 13.18 11.96
N PRO A 231 4.00 12.66 12.24
CA PRO A 231 5.02 13.42 12.95
C PRO A 231 5.42 14.72 12.25
N ALA A 232 5.27 14.80 10.92
CA ALA A 232 5.58 15.99 10.13
C ALA A 232 4.57 17.14 10.37
N GLN A 233 3.32 16.80 10.77
CA GLN A 233 2.25 17.77 11.02
C GLN A 233 1.47 17.37 12.30
N PRO A 234 2.10 17.45 13.48
CA PRO A 234 1.53 16.87 14.72
C PRO A 234 0.28 17.61 15.22
N ASN A 235 0.07 18.84 14.75
CA ASN A 235 -1.10 19.64 15.13
C ASN A 235 -2.32 19.37 14.23
N VAL A 236 -2.16 18.70 13.08
CA VAL A 236 -3.28 18.35 12.20
C VAL A 236 -3.99 17.11 12.77
N PRO A 237 -5.29 17.20 13.07
CA PRO A 237 -6.03 16.06 13.63
C PRO A 237 -6.21 14.96 12.59
N THR A 238 -6.43 13.72 13.06
CA THR A 238 -6.98 12.67 12.21
C THR A 238 -8.46 12.94 11.94
N VAL A 239 -9.00 12.35 10.88
CA VAL A 239 -10.45 12.44 10.58
C VAL A 239 -11.30 11.85 11.71
N GLN A 240 -10.78 10.88 12.47
CA GLN A 240 -11.46 10.33 13.66
C GLN A 240 -11.52 11.35 14.78
N GLU A 241 -10.42 12.02 15.09
CA GLU A 241 -10.37 13.10 16.10
C GLU A 241 -11.22 14.29 15.70
N ALA A 242 -11.33 14.57 14.39
CA ALA A 242 -12.19 15.63 13.84
C ALA A 242 -13.68 15.26 13.78
N GLY A 243 -14.08 14.02 14.19
CA GLY A 243 -15.47 13.58 14.19
C GLY A 243 -15.98 12.97 12.89
N PHE A 244 -15.09 12.63 11.95
CA PHE A 244 -15.44 12.06 10.63
C PHE A 244 -14.81 10.67 10.40
N PRO A 245 -15.10 9.66 11.25
CA PRO A 245 -14.43 8.35 11.18
C PRO A 245 -14.71 7.59 9.87
N ALA A 246 -15.76 7.94 9.14
CA ALA A 246 -16.06 7.35 7.84
C ALA A 246 -14.94 7.58 6.82
N LEU A 247 -14.20 8.69 6.92
CA LEU A 247 -13.07 9.03 6.04
C LEU A 247 -11.74 8.33 6.42
N THR A 248 -11.72 7.53 7.50
CA THR A 248 -10.48 6.87 7.92
C THR A 248 -10.00 5.87 6.88
N ILE A 249 -8.80 6.06 6.37
CA ILE A 249 -8.10 5.12 5.49
C ILE A 249 -6.60 5.27 5.62
N ASP A 250 -5.90 4.16 5.80
CA ASP A 250 -4.44 4.13 5.74
C ASP A 250 -3.95 3.94 4.30
N GLY A 251 -2.94 4.69 3.92
CA GLY A 251 -2.27 4.53 2.63
C GLY A 251 -1.28 3.36 2.65
N LEU A 252 -1.79 2.12 2.70
CA LEU A 252 -0.98 0.91 2.85
C LEU A 252 -0.04 0.71 1.65
N VAL A 253 1.26 0.55 1.91
CA VAL A 253 2.29 0.20 0.92
C VAL A 253 2.97 -1.09 1.35
N GLY A 254 3.09 -2.04 0.44
CA GLY A 254 3.70 -3.32 0.77
C GLY A 254 4.17 -4.14 -0.41
N LEU A 255 4.68 -5.31 -0.07
CA LEU A 255 5.21 -6.29 -1.01
C LEU A 255 4.26 -7.47 -1.14
N PHE A 256 4.08 -7.93 -2.38
CA PHE A 256 3.22 -9.05 -2.74
C PHE A 256 4.01 -10.10 -3.51
N GLY A 257 3.71 -11.37 -3.25
CA GLY A 257 4.25 -12.53 -3.96
C GLY A 257 3.24 -13.19 -4.88
N PRO A 258 3.71 -14.05 -5.81
CA PRO A 258 2.86 -14.78 -6.74
C PRO A 258 2.02 -15.86 -6.03
N PRO A 259 0.95 -16.37 -6.70
CA PRO A 259 0.17 -17.50 -6.21
C PRO A 259 1.05 -18.71 -5.85
N GLY A 260 0.71 -19.37 -4.75
CA GLY A 260 1.44 -20.56 -4.29
C GLY A 260 2.73 -20.27 -3.50
N MET A 261 3.14 -19.02 -3.32
CA MET A 261 4.30 -18.67 -2.49
C MET A 261 4.08 -19.13 -1.03
N PRO A 262 4.96 -20.00 -0.47
CA PRO A 262 4.76 -20.57 0.87
C PRO A 262 4.67 -19.50 1.96
N LEU A 263 3.79 -19.71 2.94
CA LEU A 263 3.60 -18.78 4.05
C LEU A 263 4.90 -18.57 4.85
N ASP A 264 5.67 -19.65 5.08
CA ASP A 264 6.94 -19.56 5.81
C ASP A 264 7.98 -18.70 5.08
N LEU A 265 8.03 -18.78 3.74
CA LEU A 265 8.87 -17.90 2.94
C LEU A 265 8.42 -16.43 3.08
N ARG A 266 7.11 -16.17 3.00
CA ARG A 266 6.57 -14.81 3.19
C ARG A 266 6.87 -14.25 4.59
N LYS A 267 6.74 -15.07 5.63
CA LYS A 267 7.09 -14.68 7.01
C LYS A 267 8.59 -14.40 7.17
N ARG A 268 9.45 -15.21 6.53
CA ARG A 268 10.89 -14.97 6.51
C ARG A 268 11.24 -13.64 5.82
N ILE A 269 10.67 -13.36 4.65
CA ILE A 269 10.85 -12.08 3.95
C ILE A 269 10.39 -10.92 4.85
N THR A 270 9.24 -11.07 5.54
CA THR A 270 8.78 -10.05 6.52
C THR A 270 9.82 -9.80 7.62
N SER A 271 10.38 -10.86 8.19
CA SER A 271 11.43 -10.75 9.22
C SER A 271 12.68 -10.06 8.68
N ASP A 272 13.03 -10.30 7.40
CA ASP A 272 14.16 -9.65 6.74
C ASP A 272 13.91 -8.16 6.52
N PHE A 273 12.69 -7.76 6.14
CA PHE A 273 12.29 -6.36 6.09
C PHE A 273 12.34 -5.69 7.47
N ALA A 274 11.83 -6.35 8.50
CA ALA A 274 11.86 -5.83 9.87
C ALA A 274 13.31 -5.62 10.36
N ALA A 275 14.20 -6.56 10.07
CA ALA A 275 15.62 -6.46 10.43
C ALA A 275 16.37 -5.37 9.61
N ALA A 276 15.92 -5.10 8.39
CA ALA A 276 16.49 -4.06 7.54
C ALA A 276 15.99 -2.64 7.90
N ALA A 277 14.89 -2.53 8.62
CA ALA A 277 14.19 -1.29 8.96
C ALA A 277 14.95 -0.53 10.07
N ASP A 278 16.02 0.16 9.71
CA ASP A 278 16.82 1.01 10.59
C ASP A 278 16.30 2.46 10.69
N ALA A 279 16.93 3.27 11.55
CA ALA A 279 16.59 4.68 11.72
C ALA A 279 16.71 5.46 10.39
N THR A 280 17.71 5.14 9.56
CA THR A 280 17.92 5.79 8.26
C THR A 280 16.72 5.57 7.33
N ILE A 281 16.21 4.34 7.26
CA ILE A 281 15.01 4.02 6.46
C ILE A 281 13.81 4.77 7.01
N LYS A 282 13.62 4.75 8.34
CA LYS A 282 12.52 5.47 9.00
C LYS A 282 12.52 6.96 8.65
N ASP A 283 13.67 7.62 8.81
CA ASP A 283 13.82 9.06 8.57
C ASP A 283 13.62 9.40 7.07
N ARG A 284 14.17 8.58 6.18
CA ARG A 284 14.01 8.79 4.73
C ARG A 284 12.56 8.59 4.27
N LEU A 285 11.85 7.62 4.82
CA LEU A 285 10.42 7.43 4.54
C LEU A 285 9.60 8.62 5.07
N ALA A 286 9.91 9.13 6.25
CA ALA A 286 9.23 10.29 6.82
C ALA A 286 9.31 11.53 5.90
N LEU A 287 10.46 11.77 5.26
CA LEU A 287 10.63 12.84 4.27
C LEU A 287 9.75 12.67 3.03
N THR A 288 9.25 11.47 2.76
CA THR A 288 8.32 11.20 1.65
C THR A 288 6.85 11.14 2.08
N GLY A 289 6.54 11.61 3.28
CA GLY A 289 5.18 11.58 3.83
C GLY A 289 4.71 10.16 4.16
N GLN A 290 5.62 9.26 4.54
CA GLN A 290 5.32 7.89 4.94
C GLN A 290 5.79 7.61 6.36
N ILE A 291 5.10 6.71 7.03
CA ILE A 291 5.53 6.12 8.29
C ILE A 291 5.86 4.64 8.09
N LEU A 292 7.02 4.23 8.61
CA LEU A 292 7.39 2.83 8.65
C LEU A 292 6.38 2.04 9.50
N ASN A 293 5.77 1.01 8.94
CA ASN A 293 4.73 0.20 9.60
C ASN A 293 4.80 -1.25 9.14
N ILE A 294 5.84 -1.96 9.60
CA ILE A 294 6.06 -3.36 9.23
C ILE A 294 4.97 -4.24 9.82
N GLY A 295 4.27 -4.95 8.95
CA GLY A 295 3.26 -5.94 9.33
C GLY A 295 3.37 -7.20 8.48
N GLY A 296 3.23 -8.36 9.11
CA GLY A 296 3.34 -9.67 8.44
C GLY A 296 2.20 -9.99 7.49
N PRO A 297 2.27 -11.16 6.80
CA PRO A 297 1.33 -11.53 5.76
C PRO A 297 -0.14 -11.49 6.19
N GLU A 298 -0.44 -12.02 7.38
CA GLU A 298 -1.80 -12.09 7.91
C GLU A 298 -2.34 -10.71 8.29
N GLN A 299 -1.54 -9.90 8.99
CA GLN A 299 -1.92 -8.52 9.36
C GLN A 299 -2.13 -7.66 8.11
N PHE A 300 -1.25 -7.81 7.12
CA PHE A 300 -1.37 -7.06 5.88
C PHE A 300 -2.60 -7.49 5.08
N ALA A 301 -2.90 -8.80 5.01
CA ALA A 301 -4.11 -9.31 4.38
C ALA A 301 -5.37 -8.71 5.03
N THR A 302 -5.47 -8.74 6.38
CA THR A 302 -6.58 -8.13 7.11
C THR A 302 -6.74 -6.64 6.77
N SER A 303 -5.64 -5.88 6.79
CA SER A 303 -5.70 -4.45 6.46
C SER A 303 -6.19 -4.19 5.02
N ILE A 304 -5.85 -5.05 4.06
CA ILE A 304 -6.32 -4.97 2.68
C ILE A 304 -7.82 -5.31 2.58
N GLU A 305 -8.29 -6.34 3.29
CA GLU A 305 -9.71 -6.70 3.29
C GLU A 305 -10.57 -5.62 3.95
N ASP A 306 -10.11 -5.01 5.04
CA ASP A 306 -10.78 -3.86 5.65
C ASP A 306 -10.92 -2.69 4.66
N GLN A 307 -9.85 -2.42 3.89
CA GLN A 307 -9.87 -1.40 2.85
C GLN A 307 -10.85 -1.76 1.72
N ARG A 308 -10.87 -3.02 1.26
CA ARG A 308 -11.81 -3.51 0.23
C ARG A 308 -13.25 -3.40 0.70
N ALA A 309 -13.55 -3.81 1.93
CA ALA A 309 -14.88 -3.73 2.49
C ALA A 309 -15.38 -2.28 2.54
N LYS A 310 -14.50 -1.34 2.90
CA LYS A 310 -14.83 0.08 2.91
C LYS A 310 -15.09 0.62 1.50
N VAL A 311 -14.25 0.28 0.53
CA VAL A 311 -14.45 0.65 -0.88
C VAL A 311 -15.77 0.10 -1.42
N ALA A 312 -16.08 -1.18 -1.14
CA ALA A 312 -17.32 -1.82 -1.58
C ALA A 312 -18.56 -1.12 -1.00
N LYS A 313 -18.53 -0.78 0.30
CA LYS A 313 -19.62 -0.03 0.95
C LYS A 313 -19.87 1.31 0.26
N PHE A 314 -18.83 2.09 -0.02
CA PHE A 314 -19.00 3.39 -0.66
C PHE A 314 -19.31 3.27 -2.15
N ALA A 315 -18.84 2.24 -2.85
CA ALA A 315 -19.27 1.94 -4.20
C ALA A 315 -20.79 1.68 -4.27
N GLU A 316 -21.32 0.89 -3.31
CA GLU A 316 -22.78 0.66 -3.17
C GLU A 316 -23.51 1.99 -2.94
N THR A 317 -23.04 2.84 -2.02
CA THR A 317 -23.59 4.19 -1.80
C THR A 317 -23.64 5.00 -3.08
N LEU A 318 -22.60 4.92 -3.91
CA LEU A 318 -22.50 5.63 -5.19
C LEU A 318 -23.39 5.01 -6.28
N GLY A 319 -23.91 3.79 -6.06
CA GLY A 319 -24.66 3.01 -7.06
C GLY A 319 -23.74 2.32 -8.07
N ILE A 320 -22.45 2.17 -7.76
CA ILE A 320 -21.45 1.51 -8.61
C ILE A 320 -21.37 0.04 -8.19
N LYS A 321 -21.59 -0.87 -9.15
CA LYS A 321 -21.44 -2.31 -8.93
C LYS A 321 -20.05 -2.77 -9.37
N PRO A 322 -19.52 -3.85 -8.76
CA PRO A 322 -18.34 -4.48 -9.32
C PRO A 322 -18.60 -4.90 -10.76
N MET A 323 -17.67 -4.60 -11.62
CA MET A 323 -17.68 -5.05 -13.01
C MET A 323 -17.19 -6.52 -13.02
N GLN A 324 -17.85 -7.39 -13.79
CA GLN A 324 -17.59 -8.83 -13.80
C GLN A 324 -16.45 -9.19 -14.75
#